data_504e4c99d994094602e906d2d4794209
#
_entry.id   504e4c99d994094602e906d2d4794209
#
_cell.length_a   1.000
_cell.length_b   1.000
_cell.length_c   1.000
_cell.angle_alpha   90.00
_cell.angle_beta   90.00
_cell.angle_gamma   90.00
#
_symmetry.space_group_name_H-M   'P 1'
#
loop_
_entity.id
_entity.type
_entity.pdbx_description
1 polymer ?
#
loop_
_entity_poly.entity_id
_entity_poly.type
_entity_poly.pdbx_seq_one_letter_code
_entity_poly.pdbx_strand_id
1 'polypeptide(L)'
;MTLLPTLKQRLARVENLIGLEKCGLDKITLEEGLLKIGAMVTHDDVSISKLVKSENPAIGELASQIGDRQVRNRGTIGGSLANNDPSACYPAAILALDGIIHTTKRNIKAKDFFVDLFETALEEDEIIKAISLPKPEKAAYEKFPNPASRYAMVGVFVAKFETKIRVSVTGAGEGGVFRCRAIEAELSNRFLPETLSDIHIPAEGMISDIHAEADYRAHLIVEMAKRAVAKSLSR
;
A
#
# COMPACT_ATOMS: atom_id res chain seq x y z
N MET A 1 -12.00 -7.23 -5.79
CA MET A 1 -12.57 -8.25 -4.87
C MET A 1 -13.79 -7.72 -4.10
N THR A 2 -13.80 -6.48 -3.66
CA THR A 2 -14.90 -5.84 -2.91
C THR A 2 -16.23 -5.80 -3.69
N LEU A 3 -16.19 -5.47 -4.98
CA LEU A 3 -17.39 -5.34 -5.81
C LEU A 3 -18.28 -6.60 -5.83
N LEU A 4 -17.67 -7.80 -5.95
CA LEU A 4 -18.46 -9.05 -6.04
C LEU A 4 -19.30 -9.34 -4.78
N PRO A 5 -18.76 -9.28 -3.55
CA PRO A 5 -19.57 -9.38 -2.34
C PRO A 5 -20.65 -8.31 -2.24
N THR A 6 -20.31 -7.06 -2.58
CA THR A 6 -21.25 -5.93 -2.56
C THR A 6 -22.47 -6.18 -3.47
N LEU A 7 -22.25 -6.66 -4.69
CA LEU A 7 -23.31 -7.03 -5.61
C LEU A 7 -24.12 -8.25 -5.12
N LYS A 8 -23.43 -9.29 -4.60
CA LYS A 8 -24.09 -10.48 -4.05
C LYS A 8 -25.00 -10.18 -2.87
N GLN A 9 -24.57 -9.26 -2.02
CA GLN A 9 -25.34 -8.81 -0.85
C GLN A 9 -26.35 -7.71 -1.18
N ARG A 10 -26.46 -7.32 -2.45
CA ARG A 10 -27.36 -6.25 -2.94
C ARG A 10 -27.14 -4.89 -2.26
N LEU A 11 -25.92 -4.63 -1.81
CA LEU A 11 -25.51 -3.35 -1.22
C LEU A 11 -25.27 -2.27 -2.28
N ALA A 12 -25.06 -2.67 -3.52
CA ALA A 12 -25.01 -1.78 -4.69
C ALA A 12 -25.77 -2.39 -5.86
N ARG A 13 -26.32 -1.53 -6.72
CA ARG A 13 -26.91 -1.89 -8.01
C ARG A 13 -26.12 -1.19 -9.10
N VAL A 14 -25.67 -1.94 -10.09
CA VAL A 14 -25.00 -1.41 -11.29
C VAL A 14 -25.82 -1.82 -12.51
N GLU A 15 -26.12 -0.87 -13.39
CA GLU A 15 -26.83 -1.13 -14.65
C GLU A 15 -25.89 -1.76 -15.67
N ASN A 16 -24.62 -1.34 -15.68
CA ASN A 16 -23.61 -1.82 -16.61
C ASN A 16 -22.33 -2.20 -15.84
N LEU A 17 -21.75 -3.33 -16.17
CA LEU A 17 -20.46 -3.77 -15.67
C LEU A 17 -19.50 -3.95 -16.86
N ILE A 18 -18.45 -3.15 -16.90
CA ILE A 18 -17.48 -3.16 -17.98
C ILE A 18 -16.20 -3.85 -17.52
N GLY A 19 -15.80 -4.92 -18.21
CA GLY A 19 -14.53 -5.61 -17.98
C GLY A 19 -13.36 -4.87 -18.63
N LEU A 20 -12.25 -4.76 -17.92
CA LEU A 20 -11.04 -4.09 -18.39
C LEU A 20 -9.95 -5.06 -18.88
N GLU A 21 -10.22 -6.36 -18.92
CA GLU A 21 -9.24 -7.41 -19.20
C GLU A 21 -8.59 -7.29 -20.60
N LYS A 22 -9.32 -6.69 -21.54
CA LYS A 22 -8.84 -6.51 -22.92
C LYS A 22 -8.21 -5.14 -23.20
N CYS A 23 -8.06 -4.31 -22.16
CA CYS A 23 -7.52 -2.95 -22.31
C CYS A 23 -5.97 -2.89 -22.30
N GLY A 24 -5.27 -4.01 -22.15
CA GLY A 24 -3.81 -4.04 -22.13
C GLY A 24 -3.18 -3.39 -20.89
N LEU A 25 -3.91 -3.38 -19.76
CA LEU A 25 -3.50 -2.78 -18.51
C LEU A 25 -2.83 -3.77 -17.53
N ASP A 26 -2.36 -4.90 -18.02
CA ASP A 26 -1.83 -6.05 -17.27
C ASP A 26 -0.31 -6.24 -17.42
N LYS A 27 0.42 -5.20 -17.84
CA LYS A 27 1.86 -5.28 -18.08
C LYS A 27 2.66 -4.73 -16.91
N ILE A 28 3.84 -5.32 -16.68
CA ILE A 28 4.88 -4.80 -15.79
C ILE A 28 6.09 -4.49 -16.65
N THR A 29 6.54 -3.23 -16.64
CA THR A 29 7.64 -2.72 -17.45
C THR A 29 8.60 -1.87 -16.64
N LEU A 30 9.80 -1.66 -17.15
CA LEU A 30 10.72 -0.64 -16.64
C LEU A 30 10.79 0.47 -17.69
N GLU A 31 10.32 1.65 -17.34
CA GLU A 31 10.27 2.82 -18.22
C GLU A 31 10.97 3.99 -17.55
N GLU A 32 11.97 4.57 -18.19
CA GLU A 32 12.74 5.72 -17.67
C GLU A 32 13.33 5.49 -16.25
N GLY A 33 13.70 4.24 -15.94
CA GLY A 33 14.20 3.87 -14.60
C GLY A 33 13.13 3.69 -13.52
N LEU A 34 11.85 3.82 -13.89
CA LEU A 34 10.72 3.60 -12.99
C LEU A 34 10.08 2.23 -13.26
N LEU A 35 9.80 1.49 -12.19
CA LEU A 35 8.99 0.27 -12.26
C LEU A 35 7.54 0.66 -12.51
N LYS A 36 7.03 0.34 -13.71
CA LYS A 36 5.63 0.63 -14.08
C LYS A 36 4.80 -0.64 -14.02
N ILE A 37 3.73 -0.60 -13.26
CA ILE A 37 2.81 -1.72 -13.03
C ILE A 37 1.43 -1.31 -13.53
N GLY A 38 0.89 -2.05 -14.49
CA GLY A 38 -0.45 -1.84 -15.05
C GLY A 38 -1.54 -2.09 -14.01
N ALA A 39 -2.63 -1.34 -14.09
CA ALA A 39 -3.72 -1.39 -13.11
C ALA A 39 -4.41 -2.75 -12.98
N MET A 40 -4.40 -3.55 -14.06
CA MET A 40 -5.00 -4.88 -14.11
C MET A 40 -4.03 -6.01 -13.73
N VAL A 41 -2.76 -5.70 -13.40
CA VAL A 41 -1.81 -6.69 -12.88
C VAL A 41 -2.35 -7.24 -11.56
N THR A 42 -2.45 -8.57 -11.46
CA THR A 42 -2.97 -9.23 -10.26
C THR A 42 -1.95 -9.19 -9.12
N HIS A 43 -2.41 -9.34 -7.89
CA HIS A 43 -1.50 -9.42 -6.73
C HIS A 43 -0.53 -10.60 -6.88
N ASP A 44 -0.99 -11.71 -7.46
CA ASP A 44 -0.14 -12.88 -7.69
C ASP A 44 0.96 -12.55 -8.71
N ASP A 45 0.62 -11.93 -9.83
CA ASP A 45 1.59 -11.51 -10.85
C ASP A 45 2.63 -10.54 -10.30
N VAL A 46 2.21 -9.56 -9.48
CA VAL A 46 3.17 -8.67 -8.79
C VAL A 46 4.12 -9.47 -7.90
N SER A 47 3.60 -10.45 -7.15
CA SER A 47 4.38 -11.23 -6.17
C SER A 47 5.42 -12.14 -6.80
N ILE A 48 5.15 -12.69 -8.00
CA ILE A 48 6.03 -13.64 -8.68
C ILE A 48 6.92 -12.99 -9.74
N SER A 49 6.61 -11.76 -10.17
CA SER A 49 7.33 -11.05 -11.23
C SER A 49 8.83 -10.93 -10.95
N LYS A 50 9.65 -11.40 -11.89
CA LYS A 50 11.10 -11.25 -11.81
C LYS A 50 11.54 -9.80 -11.84
N LEU A 51 10.85 -8.95 -12.62
CA LEU A 51 11.16 -7.53 -12.73
C LEU A 51 10.82 -6.79 -11.43
N VAL A 52 9.69 -7.11 -10.79
CA VAL A 52 9.35 -6.55 -9.46
C VAL A 52 10.41 -6.98 -8.43
N LYS A 53 10.82 -8.23 -8.43
CA LYS A 53 11.84 -8.75 -7.49
C LYS A 53 13.21 -8.10 -7.67
N SER A 54 13.60 -7.71 -8.90
CA SER A 54 14.86 -7.02 -9.15
C SER A 54 14.82 -5.54 -8.83
N GLU A 55 13.68 -4.87 -9.10
CA GLU A 55 13.57 -3.42 -8.95
C GLU A 55 13.06 -2.99 -7.57
N ASN A 56 12.10 -3.73 -7.04
CA ASN A 56 11.52 -3.45 -5.71
C ASN A 56 10.97 -4.72 -5.07
N PRO A 57 11.82 -5.58 -4.48
CA PRO A 57 11.39 -6.83 -3.84
C PRO A 57 10.35 -6.62 -2.73
N ALA A 58 10.34 -5.47 -2.06
CA ALA A 58 9.40 -5.17 -0.99
C ALA A 58 7.94 -5.12 -1.48
N ILE A 59 7.70 -4.63 -2.71
CA ILE A 59 6.37 -4.65 -3.34
C ILE A 59 5.93 -6.09 -3.65
N GLY A 60 6.82 -6.91 -4.16
CA GLY A 60 6.52 -8.33 -4.44
C GLY A 60 6.14 -9.09 -3.16
N GLU A 61 6.88 -8.88 -2.09
CA GLU A 61 6.58 -9.50 -0.79
C GLU A 61 5.28 -8.96 -0.17
N LEU A 62 5.05 -7.65 -0.23
CA LEU A 62 3.78 -7.05 0.19
C LEU A 62 2.62 -7.73 -0.55
N ALA A 63 2.71 -7.86 -1.86
CA ALA A 63 1.68 -8.49 -2.69
C ALA A 63 1.41 -9.94 -2.28
N SER A 64 2.46 -10.70 -1.95
CA SER A 64 2.35 -12.10 -1.51
C SER A 64 1.57 -12.28 -0.19
N GLN A 65 1.50 -11.23 0.63
CA GLN A 65 0.82 -11.21 1.93
C GLN A 65 -0.66 -10.77 1.83
N ILE A 66 -1.16 -10.41 0.65
CA ILE A 66 -2.55 -9.97 0.48
C ILE A 66 -3.48 -11.18 0.42
N GLY A 67 -4.42 -11.24 1.34
CA GLY A 67 -5.47 -12.26 1.37
C GLY A 67 -4.95 -13.71 1.26
N ASP A 68 -5.73 -14.54 0.62
CA ASP A 68 -5.36 -15.89 0.22
C ASP A 68 -4.97 -15.94 -1.28
N ARG A 69 -4.66 -17.15 -1.78
CA ARG A 69 -4.25 -17.34 -3.17
C ARG A 69 -5.39 -17.01 -4.16
N GLN A 70 -6.64 -17.32 -3.81
CA GLN A 70 -7.80 -17.01 -4.65
C GLN A 70 -7.99 -15.50 -4.79
N VAL A 71 -7.84 -14.76 -3.68
CA VAL A 71 -7.86 -13.30 -3.68
C VAL A 71 -6.75 -12.74 -4.55
N ARG A 72 -5.51 -13.22 -4.40
CA ARG A 72 -4.38 -12.72 -5.17
C ARG A 72 -4.49 -12.97 -6.67
N ASN A 73 -5.06 -14.09 -7.10
CA ASN A 73 -5.28 -14.39 -8.51
C ASN A 73 -6.36 -13.53 -9.18
N ARG A 74 -7.17 -12.80 -8.40
CA ARG A 74 -8.28 -11.99 -8.95
C ARG A 74 -8.14 -10.52 -8.63
N GLY A 75 -7.67 -10.17 -7.43
CA GLY A 75 -7.45 -8.80 -7.01
C GLY A 75 -6.30 -8.17 -7.80
N THR A 76 -6.44 -6.90 -8.17
CA THR A 76 -5.46 -6.16 -8.95
C THR A 76 -4.94 -4.96 -8.16
N ILE A 77 -3.73 -4.49 -8.52
CA ILE A 77 -3.15 -3.32 -7.87
C ILE A 77 -4.02 -2.07 -8.09
N GLY A 78 -4.50 -1.83 -9.32
CA GLY A 78 -5.37 -0.70 -9.62
C GLY A 78 -6.70 -0.76 -8.87
N GLY A 79 -7.32 -1.95 -8.79
CA GLY A 79 -8.55 -2.14 -8.02
C GLY A 79 -8.35 -1.90 -6.52
N SER A 80 -7.20 -2.28 -5.95
CA SER A 80 -6.87 -2.01 -4.56
C SER A 80 -6.72 -0.51 -4.28
N LEU A 81 -6.04 0.22 -5.17
CA LEU A 81 -5.84 1.66 -5.01
C LEU A 81 -7.14 2.44 -5.22
N ALA A 82 -7.94 2.11 -6.24
CA ALA A 82 -9.22 2.77 -6.50
C ALA A 82 -10.22 2.56 -5.35
N ASN A 83 -10.22 1.38 -4.71
CA ASN A 83 -11.08 1.08 -3.58
C ASN A 83 -10.65 1.82 -2.29
N ASN A 84 -9.38 2.12 -2.15
CA ASN A 84 -8.77 2.80 -0.99
C ASN A 84 -9.27 2.30 0.37
N ASP A 85 -9.34 0.98 0.54
CA ASP A 85 -9.68 0.38 1.84
C ASP A 85 -8.59 0.77 2.86
N PRO A 86 -8.95 1.29 4.04
CA PRO A 86 -7.98 1.74 5.05
C PRO A 86 -7.02 0.64 5.51
N SER A 87 -7.40 -0.62 5.38
CA SER A 87 -6.58 -1.79 5.75
C SER A 87 -5.86 -2.44 4.56
N ALA A 88 -5.96 -1.85 3.35
CA ALA A 88 -5.26 -2.35 2.18
C ALA A 88 -3.74 -2.11 2.28
N CYS A 89 -2.95 -3.07 1.80
CA CYS A 89 -1.48 -3.01 1.92
C CYS A 89 -0.83 -2.04 0.92
N TYR A 90 -1.30 -2.01 -0.34
CA TYR A 90 -0.65 -1.20 -1.39
C TYR A 90 -0.62 0.31 -1.11
N PRO A 91 -1.66 0.95 -0.55
CA PRO A 91 -1.61 2.39 -0.30
C PRO A 91 -0.37 2.83 0.48
N ALA A 92 0.04 2.07 1.51
CA ALA A 92 1.26 2.36 2.27
C ALA A 92 2.53 2.32 1.40
N ALA A 93 2.64 1.31 0.53
CA ALA A 93 3.78 1.19 -0.37
C ALA A 93 3.83 2.31 -1.40
N ILE A 94 2.70 2.61 -2.05
CA ILE A 94 2.63 3.63 -3.11
C ILE A 94 2.93 5.01 -2.53
N LEU A 95 2.44 5.31 -1.32
CA LEU A 95 2.71 6.56 -0.62
C LEU A 95 4.18 6.67 -0.16
N ALA A 96 4.76 5.61 0.41
CA ALA A 96 6.16 5.61 0.85
C ALA A 96 7.15 5.65 -0.31
N LEU A 97 6.78 5.12 -1.47
CA LEU A 97 7.63 5.13 -2.66
C LEU A 97 7.48 6.43 -3.48
N ASP A 98 6.70 7.42 -3.01
CA ASP A 98 6.38 8.63 -3.79
C ASP A 98 5.87 8.27 -5.21
N GLY A 99 5.00 7.24 -5.31
CA GLY A 99 4.50 6.71 -6.56
C GLY A 99 3.67 7.71 -7.36
N ILE A 100 3.57 7.48 -8.67
CA ILE A 100 2.72 8.24 -9.59
C ILE A 100 1.63 7.32 -10.11
N ILE A 101 0.38 7.70 -9.91
CA ILE A 101 -0.80 7.02 -10.43
C ILE A 101 -1.16 7.64 -11.79
N HIS A 102 -1.07 6.83 -12.85
CA HIS A 102 -1.45 7.22 -14.21
C HIS A 102 -2.90 6.86 -14.45
N THR A 103 -3.70 7.84 -14.80
CA THR A 103 -5.12 7.64 -15.09
C THR A 103 -5.44 7.88 -16.58
N THR A 104 -6.70 7.76 -16.93
CA THR A 104 -7.19 8.12 -18.28
C THR A 104 -7.10 9.61 -18.55
N LYS A 105 -7.07 10.47 -17.52
CA LYS A 105 -7.09 11.92 -17.65
C LYS A 105 -5.77 12.60 -17.30
N ARG A 106 -5.05 12.11 -16.28
CA ARG A 106 -3.88 12.80 -15.70
C ARG A 106 -2.95 11.85 -14.95
N ASN A 107 -1.84 12.42 -14.48
CA ASN A 107 -0.93 11.76 -13.54
C ASN A 107 -1.14 12.39 -12.15
N ILE A 108 -1.35 11.56 -11.13
CA ILE A 108 -1.59 11.99 -9.75
C ILE A 108 -0.46 11.44 -8.87
N LYS A 109 0.19 12.30 -8.09
CA LYS A 109 1.18 11.85 -7.11
C LYS A 109 0.48 11.13 -5.96
N ALA A 110 1.09 10.08 -5.42
CA ALA A 110 0.51 9.28 -4.33
C ALA A 110 0.08 10.13 -3.11
N LYS A 111 0.83 11.18 -2.78
CA LYS A 111 0.51 12.09 -1.67
C LYS A 111 -0.80 12.89 -1.86
N ASP A 112 -1.26 13.01 -3.10
CA ASP A 112 -2.45 13.77 -3.49
C ASP A 112 -3.59 12.82 -3.96
N PHE A 113 -3.36 11.50 -3.93
CA PHE A 113 -4.29 10.50 -4.45
C PHE A 113 -5.25 9.95 -3.38
N PHE A 114 -4.74 9.63 -2.18
CA PHE A 114 -5.53 9.07 -1.08
C PHE A 114 -6.12 10.24 -0.28
N VAL A 115 -7.45 10.40 -0.32
CA VAL A 115 -8.14 11.56 0.26
C VAL A 115 -8.70 11.23 1.63
N ASP A 116 -9.49 10.15 1.74
CA ASP A 116 -10.13 9.69 2.97
C ASP A 116 -10.46 8.19 2.84
N LEU A 117 -11.13 7.61 3.85
CA LEU A 117 -11.59 6.21 3.83
C LEU A 117 -12.46 5.95 2.61
N PHE A 118 -12.03 4.99 1.78
CA PHE A 118 -12.71 4.62 0.53
C PHE A 118 -12.88 5.80 -0.46
N GLU A 119 -12.12 6.88 -0.27
CA GLU A 119 -12.15 8.06 -1.12
C GLU A 119 -10.77 8.33 -1.71
N THR A 120 -10.74 8.60 -3.01
CA THR A 120 -9.55 8.93 -3.78
C THR A 120 -9.76 10.19 -4.59
N ALA A 121 -8.68 10.76 -5.14
CA ALA A 121 -8.76 11.92 -6.05
C ALA A 121 -9.28 11.56 -7.46
N LEU A 122 -9.72 10.32 -7.71
CA LEU A 122 -10.33 9.94 -8.99
C LEU A 122 -11.65 10.65 -9.22
N GLU A 123 -11.84 11.16 -10.43
CA GLU A 123 -13.13 11.64 -10.88
C GLU A 123 -14.05 10.46 -11.28
N GLU A 124 -15.34 10.71 -11.42
CA GLU A 124 -16.37 9.69 -11.63
C GLU A 124 -16.13 8.82 -12.88
N ASP A 125 -15.57 9.42 -13.94
CA ASP A 125 -15.23 8.78 -15.22
C ASP A 125 -13.72 8.57 -15.40
N GLU A 126 -12.93 8.58 -14.33
CA GLU A 126 -11.47 8.46 -14.34
C GLU A 126 -11.03 7.06 -13.94
N ILE A 127 -10.22 6.41 -14.78
CA ILE A 127 -9.75 5.03 -14.59
C ILE A 127 -8.22 5.02 -14.42
N ILE A 128 -7.73 4.28 -13.42
CA ILE A 128 -6.28 4.02 -13.27
C ILE A 128 -5.81 3.12 -14.41
N LYS A 129 -4.74 3.54 -15.10
CA LYS A 129 -4.07 2.75 -16.14
C LYS A 129 -2.84 2.01 -15.64
N ALA A 130 -2.02 2.68 -14.85
CA ALA A 130 -0.77 2.13 -14.33
C ALA A 130 -0.29 2.92 -13.11
N ILE A 131 0.69 2.38 -12.40
CA ILE A 131 1.42 3.02 -11.32
C ILE A 131 2.92 2.99 -11.66
N SER A 132 3.62 4.12 -11.54
CA SER A 132 5.08 4.21 -11.67
C SER A 132 5.72 4.41 -10.30
N LEU A 133 6.76 3.63 -10.03
CA LEU A 133 7.46 3.57 -8.74
C LEU A 133 8.96 3.74 -8.94
N PRO A 134 9.63 4.68 -8.25
CA PRO A 134 11.08 4.76 -8.24
C PRO A 134 11.67 3.59 -7.46
N LYS A 135 12.92 3.24 -7.79
CA LYS A 135 13.69 2.22 -7.07
C LYS A 135 14.24 2.80 -5.78
N PRO A 136 13.90 2.26 -4.61
CA PRO A 136 14.55 2.64 -3.34
C PRO A 136 15.90 1.93 -3.18
N GLU A 137 16.81 2.50 -2.38
CA GLU A 137 18.03 1.80 -1.94
C GLU A 137 17.71 0.62 -1.03
N LYS A 138 16.78 0.84 -0.09
CA LYS A 138 16.27 -0.15 0.86
C LYS A 138 14.78 0.04 1.01
N ALA A 139 14.04 -1.05 1.05
CA ALA A 139 12.63 -1.01 1.40
C ALA A 139 12.17 -2.33 2.01
N ALA A 140 11.17 -2.25 2.87
CA ALA A 140 10.45 -3.41 3.37
C ALA A 140 9.03 -3.04 3.81
N TYR A 141 8.18 -4.05 3.82
CA TYR A 141 6.84 -3.99 4.37
C TYR A 141 6.69 -5.02 5.48
N GLU A 142 6.16 -4.59 6.60
CA GLU A 142 5.73 -5.46 7.69
C GLU A 142 4.31 -5.10 8.12
N LYS A 143 3.53 -6.12 8.47
CA LYS A 143 2.18 -5.90 8.99
C LYS A 143 1.86 -6.81 10.15
N PHE A 144 1.02 -6.32 11.04
CA PHE A 144 0.30 -7.13 12.01
C PHE A 144 -1.06 -7.49 11.40
N PRO A 145 -1.26 -8.73 10.93
CA PRO A 145 -2.46 -9.10 10.19
C PRO A 145 -3.61 -9.42 11.15
N ASN A 146 -4.84 -9.11 10.74
CA ASN A 146 -6.01 -9.71 11.34
C ASN A 146 -6.03 -11.21 11.05
N PRO A 147 -6.15 -12.09 12.07
CA PRO A 147 -6.06 -13.54 11.89
C PRO A 147 -7.10 -14.12 10.92
N ALA A 148 -8.30 -13.55 10.87
CA ALA A 148 -9.40 -14.06 10.05
C ALA A 148 -9.31 -13.56 8.60
N SER A 149 -9.22 -12.24 8.41
CA SER A 149 -9.27 -11.60 7.09
C SER A 149 -7.92 -11.45 6.42
N ARG A 150 -6.82 -11.50 7.19
CA ARG A 150 -5.44 -11.18 6.78
C ARG A 150 -5.23 -9.72 6.34
N TYR A 151 -6.22 -8.85 6.51
CA TYR A 151 -6.05 -7.41 6.37
C TYR A 151 -5.05 -6.90 7.41
N ALA A 152 -4.40 -5.78 7.10
CA ALA A 152 -3.52 -5.16 8.06
C ALA A 152 -4.32 -4.48 9.18
N MET A 153 -4.19 -4.96 10.43
CA MET A 153 -4.56 -4.16 11.58
C MET A 153 -3.66 -2.94 11.69
N VAL A 154 -2.37 -3.14 11.46
CA VAL A 154 -1.36 -2.12 11.20
C VAL A 154 -0.37 -2.67 10.19
N GLY A 155 -0.10 -1.93 9.14
CA GLY A 155 0.95 -2.25 8.17
C GLY A 155 1.86 -1.04 7.96
N VAL A 156 3.17 -1.27 7.94
CA VAL A 156 4.17 -0.20 7.78
C VAL A 156 5.08 -0.53 6.60
N PHE A 157 5.15 0.40 5.66
CA PHE A 157 6.12 0.37 4.57
C PHE A 157 7.20 1.41 4.81
N VAL A 158 8.46 0.94 4.84
CA VAL A 158 9.65 1.80 4.96
C VAL A 158 10.37 1.80 3.62
N ALA A 159 10.73 2.97 3.13
CA ALA A 159 11.56 3.16 1.95
C ALA A 159 12.68 4.16 2.23
N LYS A 160 13.93 3.75 2.00
CA LYS A 160 15.11 4.61 2.04
C LYS A 160 15.57 4.89 0.62
N PHE A 161 15.72 6.17 0.31
CA PHE A 161 16.36 6.68 -0.89
C PHE A 161 17.66 7.40 -0.50
N GLU A 162 18.47 7.76 -1.45
CA GLU A 162 19.75 8.47 -1.23
C GLU A 162 19.62 9.69 -0.31
N THR A 163 18.57 10.52 -0.53
CA THR A 163 18.41 11.80 0.17
C THR A 163 17.21 11.85 1.12
N LYS A 164 16.41 10.79 1.22
CA LYS A 164 15.17 10.81 2.00
C LYS A 164 14.75 9.44 2.50
N ILE A 165 14.06 9.43 3.64
CA ILE A 165 13.37 8.25 4.15
C ILE A 165 11.87 8.53 4.14
N ARG A 166 11.09 7.52 3.83
CA ARG A 166 9.65 7.53 3.81
C ARG A 166 9.10 6.37 4.61
N VAL A 167 8.15 6.67 5.47
CA VAL A 167 7.45 5.67 6.28
C VAL A 167 5.96 5.92 6.17
N SER A 168 5.24 4.97 5.62
CA SER A 168 3.78 5.07 5.48
C SER A 168 3.08 3.93 6.21
N VAL A 169 1.95 4.26 6.81
CA VAL A 169 1.17 3.38 7.68
C VAL A 169 -0.21 3.16 7.07
N THR A 170 -0.67 1.92 7.06
CA THR A 170 -2.04 1.53 6.71
C THR A 170 -2.67 0.76 7.87
N GLY A 171 -3.98 0.71 7.94
CA GLY A 171 -4.74 -0.02 8.95
C GLY A 171 -4.91 0.70 10.28
N ALA A 172 -4.23 1.83 10.52
CA ALA A 172 -4.24 2.49 11.82
C ALA A 172 -4.92 3.87 11.84
N GLY A 173 -4.79 4.66 10.79
CA GLY A 173 -5.30 6.04 10.78
C GLY A 173 -6.79 6.15 10.46
N GLU A 174 -7.52 7.02 11.16
CA GLU A 174 -8.93 7.32 10.89
C GLU A 174 -9.17 7.89 9.50
N GLY A 175 -8.22 8.64 8.94
CA GLY A 175 -8.25 9.14 7.55
C GLY A 175 -7.63 8.17 6.52
N GLY A 176 -7.42 6.89 6.86
CA GLY A 176 -6.80 5.91 5.95
C GLY A 176 -5.28 5.90 6.01
N VAL A 177 -4.62 5.71 4.87
CA VAL A 177 -3.15 5.65 4.78
C VAL A 177 -2.50 7.01 5.03
N PHE A 178 -1.41 7.02 5.82
CA PHE A 178 -0.69 8.25 6.12
C PHE A 178 0.82 8.06 6.21
N ARG A 179 1.57 9.16 6.13
CA ARG A 179 3.02 9.16 6.37
C ARG A 179 3.32 9.45 7.84
N CYS A 180 4.08 8.56 8.48
CA CYS A 180 4.52 8.73 9.86
C CYS A 180 5.80 9.58 9.91
N ARG A 181 5.62 10.92 9.93
CA ARG A 181 6.73 11.89 9.90
C ARG A 181 7.67 11.78 11.10
N ALA A 182 7.14 11.41 12.26
CA ALA A 182 7.96 11.22 13.45
C ALA A 182 9.00 10.11 13.25
N ILE A 183 8.58 8.95 12.73
CA ILE A 183 9.49 7.84 12.42
C ILE A 183 10.46 8.21 11.29
N GLU A 184 10.01 8.94 10.26
CA GLU A 184 10.89 9.40 9.18
C GLU A 184 12.01 10.31 9.71
N ALA A 185 11.70 11.22 10.64
CA ALA A 185 12.68 12.12 11.23
C ALA A 185 13.74 11.37 12.04
N GLU A 186 13.31 10.44 12.90
CA GLU A 186 14.24 9.61 13.69
C GLU A 186 15.14 8.75 12.81
N LEU A 187 14.58 8.06 11.83
CA LEU A 187 15.35 7.22 10.91
C LEU A 187 16.30 8.03 10.01
N SER A 188 16.01 9.32 9.77
CA SER A 188 16.89 10.20 8.99
C SER A 188 18.19 10.50 9.73
N ASN A 189 18.21 10.46 11.05
CA ASN A 189 19.42 10.58 11.87
C ASN A 189 20.27 9.31 11.77
N ARG A 190 19.63 8.15 11.92
CA ARG A 190 20.29 6.84 11.83
C ARG A 190 19.27 5.78 11.41
N PHE A 191 19.50 5.15 10.26
CA PHE A 191 18.60 4.14 9.71
C PHE A 191 18.83 2.76 10.34
N LEU A 192 18.41 2.61 11.61
CA LEU A 192 18.50 1.37 12.39
C LEU A 192 17.22 1.17 13.22
N PRO A 193 16.81 -0.09 13.50
CA PRO A 193 15.63 -0.37 14.34
C PRO A 193 15.72 0.23 15.74
N GLU A 194 16.89 0.24 16.34
CA GLU A 194 17.16 0.72 17.70
C GLU A 194 16.87 2.22 17.85
N THR A 195 17.00 2.99 16.76
CA THR A 195 16.67 4.43 16.75
C THR A 195 15.19 4.69 17.11
N LEU A 196 14.32 3.70 16.93
CA LEU A 196 12.90 3.79 17.24
C LEU A 196 12.54 3.29 18.65
N SER A 197 13.53 2.99 19.52
CA SER A 197 13.25 2.38 20.83
C SER A 197 12.42 3.27 21.75
N ASP A 198 12.68 4.56 21.72
CA ASP A 198 12.06 5.55 22.63
C ASP A 198 11.01 6.41 21.95
N ILE A 199 10.69 6.11 20.66
CA ILE A 199 9.67 6.87 19.94
C ILE A 199 8.27 6.50 20.44
N HIS A 200 7.46 7.53 20.69
CA HIS A 200 6.05 7.38 21.01
C HIS A 200 5.19 7.99 19.91
N ILE A 201 4.24 7.21 19.40
CA ILE A 201 3.22 7.68 18.45
C ILE A 201 1.94 7.92 19.23
N PRO A 202 1.35 9.13 19.17
CA PRO A 202 0.09 9.41 19.86
C PRO A 202 -1.06 8.58 19.28
N ALA A 203 -1.99 8.18 20.15
CA ALA A 203 -3.18 7.43 19.74
C ALA A 203 -4.25 8.31 19.06
N GLU A 204 -4.12 9.63 19.16
CA GLU A 204 -5.04 10.57 18.52
C GLU A 204 -5.07 10.39 17.01
N GLY A 205 -6.26 10.30 16.41
CA GLY A 205 -6.46 10.02 14.99
C GLY A 205 -6.22 8.58 14.59
N MET A 206 -6.08 7.65 15.54
CA MET A 206 -6.00 6.21 15.27
C MET A 206 -7.36 5.54 15.45
N ILE A 207 -7.65 4.57 14.59
CA ILE A 207 -8.87 3.75 14.64
C ILE A 207 -8.94 2.97 15.94
N SER A 208 -10.11 3.02 16.60
CA SER A 208 -10.48 2.12 17.69
C SER A 208 -11.71 1.30 17.28
N ASP A 209 -11.60 -0.02 17.28
CA ASP A 209 -12.66 -0.94 16.85
C ASP A 209 -12.65 -2.25 17.66
N ILE A 210 -13.50 -3.21 17.30
CA ILE A 210 -13.61 -4.52 17.95
C ILE A 210 -12.31 -5.36 17.88
N HIS A 211 -11.35 -4.99 17.05
CA HIS A 211 -10.11 -5.75 16.84
C HIS A 211 -8.93 -5.17 17.62
N ALA A 212 -8.87 -3.84 17.77
CA ALA A 212 -7.78 -3.17 18.46
C ALA A 212 -8.15 -1.74 18.87
N GLU A 213 -7.72 -1.34 20.05
CA GLU A 213 -7.81 0.04 20.52
C GLU A 213 -6.74 0.92 19.86
N ALA A 214 -6.98 2.23 19.86
CA ALA A 214 -6.10 3.25 19.25
C ALA A 214 -4.66 3.19 19.79
N ASP A 215 -4.50 3.08 21.12
CA ASP A 215 -3.19 2.98 21.79
C ASP A 215 -2.40 1.75 21.32
N TYR A 216 -3.09 0.62 21.16
CA TYR A 216 -2.47 -0.61 20.67
C TYR A 216 -2.03 -0.47 19.22
N ARG A 217 -2.83 0.19 18.36
CA ARG A 217 -2.43 0.46 16.97
C ARG A 217 -1.23 1.41 16.91
N ALA A 218 -1.21 2.45 17.73
CA ALA A 218 -0.08 3.36 17.83
C ALA A 218 1.22 2.64 18.25
N HIS A 219 1.14 1.73 19.24
CA HIS A 219 2.26 0.87 19.62
C HIS A 219 2.71 -0.05 18.47
N LEU A 220 1.77 -0.69 17.78
CA LEU A 220 2.07 -1.57 16.64
C LEU A 220 2.76 -0.84 15.48
N ILE A 221 2.48 0.45 15.25
CA ILE A 221 3.17 1.24 14.23
C ILE A 221 4.68 1.22 14.48
N VAL A 222 5.11 1.46 15.71
CA VAL A 222 6.53 1.46 16.08
C VAL A 222 7.15 0.08 15.89
N GLU A 223 6.48 -0.96 16.37
CA GLU A 223 6.99 -2.34 16.28
C GLU A 223 7.06 -2.84 14.82
N MET A 224 6.07 -2.52 13.99
CA MET A 224 6.12 -2.87 12.56
C MET A 224 7.20 -2.06 11.82
N ALA A 225 7.39 -0.79 12.19
CA ALA A 225 8.47 0.03 11.64
C ALA A 225 9.85 -0.55 11.98
N LYS A 226 10.12 -0.92 13.24
CA LYS A 226 11.37 -1.59 13.65
C LYS A 226 11.63 -2.85 12.82
N ARG A 227 10.63 -3.71 12.69
CA ARG A 227 10.72 -4.95 11.90
C ARG A 227 10.97 -4.66 10.42
N ALA A 228 10.28 -3.67 9.84
CA ALA A 228 10.47 -3.28 8.45
C ALA A 228 11.90 -2.73 8.22
N VAL A 229 12.43 -1.90 9.12
CA VAL A 229 13.82 -1.42 9.04
C VAL A 229 14.80 -2.59 9.12
N ALA A 230 14.68 -3.47 10.13
CA ALA A 230 15.55 -4.64 10.28
C ALA A 230 15.55 -5.52 9.03
N LYS A 231 14.36 -5.81 8.49
CA LYS A 231 14.19 -6.59 7.27
C LYS A 231 14.81 -5.92 6.05
N SER A 232 14.68 -4.60 5.92
CA SER A 232 15.28 -3.86 4.81
C SER A 232 16.80 -3.87 4.81
N LEU A 233 17.39 -3.95 5.99
CA LEU A 233 18.86 -4.03 6.17
C LEU A 233 19.44 -5.41 5.88
N SER A 234 18.65 -6.47 6.02
CA SER A 234 19.06 -7.85 5.74
C SER A 234 19.08 -8.23 4.25
N ARG A 235 18.77 -7.28 3.35
CA ARG A 235 18.70 -7.44 1.88
C ARG A 235 19.85 -6.84 1.12
#